data_9d606265df840b9e68c3385c6d6d367c
#
_entry.id   9d606265df840b9e68c3385c6d6d367c
#
_cell.length_a   1.000
_cell.length_b   1.000
_cell.length_c   1.000
_cell.angle_alpha   90.00
_cell.angle_beta   90.00
_cell.angle_gamma   90.00
#
_symmetry.space_group_name_H-M   'P 1'
#
loop_
_entity.id
_entity.type
_entity.pdbx_description
1 polymer ?
#
loop_
_entity_poly.entity_id
_entity_poly.type
_entity_poly.pdbx_seq_one_letter_code
_entity_poly.pdbx_strand_id
1 'polypeptide(L)'
;MTCVIDIESILLTLFSTYVNYLKYLAAIAVAILLMPALTTSCTREDVMLTDGFELTFSCDTVAFDTVFTAMGSTTRQVRVYNTGSQPVQLSSVTLQGGRSSRFRLNVDGDTSMIVRNLEIGAHDSIFIFIQANINPNASNAPFLVEDAILFNTPKGSQRLPLTAYGRNAVYHKPDHTIHDADGNAYPYSVIDCDAWDHTRPHVMMGYAVVDSGCTLHLVAGDELYFANDGYLWVYKDGTLDARGTAEQPVLFTSLRHDGWYDKLPGQWGYIWLSDGSKDNVLDWAVVENGYVGLFVNSTHYPTLTISNTRVENHSLAGVLGQGSSIVGDNLLVDNCGTATIVLQYGGRYQFSNSTFADYYAYESRTTPSVILSNAYGSGADLQLNGLQQATFRNCIIYGNYNGNDASGEILFDYHNGAPYNVVFDHCLLKSTLAAPFATSCITNQDPQFTDATAQDYHLKATSPAIAQGDPSFITLPNDLDNHPRAIPPTIGAFEVGSED
;
A
#
# COMPACT_ATOMS: atom_id res chain seq x y z
N MET A 1 54.85 20.04 82.57
CA MET A 1 53.95 19.22 81.77
C MET A 1 54.68 18.94 80.46
N THR A 2 55.40 17.86 80.43
CA THR A 2 56.33 17.46 79.31
C THR A 2 55.53 16.73 78.30
N CYS A 3 55.42 17.31 77.08
CA CYS A 3 54.77 16.71 75.97
C CYS A 3 55.78 15.71 75.33
N VAL A 4 55.56 14.42 75.55
CA VAL A 4 56.33 13.36 74.89
C VAL A 4 55.68 13.15 73.51
N ILE A 5 56.39 13.56 72.48
CA ILE A 5 55.99 13.31 71.09
C ILE A 5 56.28 11.81 70.79
N ASP A 6 55.23 11.06 70.59
CA ASP A 6 55.32 9.64 70.24
C ASP A 6 55.88 9.47 68.78
N ILE A 7 57.19 9.35 68.72
CA ILE A 7 57.96 9.23 67.52
C ILE A 7 57.67 7.87 66.81
N GLU A 8 57.29 6.85 67.54
CA GLU A 8 56.95 5.54 66.95
C GLU A 8 55.68 5.56 66.08
N SER A 9 54.68 6.34 66.52
CA SER A 9 53.43 6.45 65.75
C SER A 9 53.63 7.22 64.44
N ILE A 10 54.52 8.22 64.44
CA ILE A 10 54.85 9.00 63.26
C ILE A 10 55.68 8.14 62.28
N LEU A 11 56.61 7.36 62.75
CA LEU A 11 57.41 6.44 61.92
C LEU A 11 56.57 5.31 61.29
N LEU A 12 55.60 4.74 62.02
CA LEU A 12 54.71 3.74 61.50
C LEU A 12 53.77 4.29 60.42
N THR A 13 53.29 5.52 60.60
CA THR A 13 52.45 6.21 59.61
C THR A 13 53.24 6.55 58.33
N LEU A 14 54.45 7.02 58.46
CA LEU A 14 55.35 7.31 57.34
C LEU A 14 55.74 6.02 56.58
N PHE A 15 55.98 4.93 57.33
CA PHE A 15 56.33 3.64 56.70
C PHE A 15 55.12 3.05 55.97
N SER A 16 53.95 3.13 56.53
CA SER A 16 52.68 2.69 55.86
C SER A 16 52.42 3.50 54.58
N THR A 17 52.66 4.82 54.64
CA THR A 17 52.47 5.72 53.49
C THR A 17 53.50 5.39 52.38
N TYR A 18 54.75 5.12 52.74
CA TYR A 18 55.78 4.77 51.81
C TYR A 18 55.56 3.40 51.13
N VAL A 19 55.08 2.42 51.88
CA VAL A 19 54.71 1.09 51.36
C VAL A 19 53.50 1.20 50.38
N ASN A 20 52.55 2.05 50.66
CA ASN A 20 51.42 2.31 49.73
C ASN A 20 51.91 3.04 48.47
N TYR A 21 52.80 4.00 48.54
CA TYR A 21 53.41 4.65 47.40
C TYR A 21 54.19 3.64 46.52
N LEU A 22 54.93 2.71 47.11
CA LEU A 22 55.65 1.66 46.39
C LEU A 22 54.67 0.71 45.66
N LYS A 23 53.52 0.38 46.28
CA LYS A 23 52.47 -0.43 45.65
C LYS A 23 51.84 0.28 44.46
N TYR A 24 51.57 1.59 44.55
CA TYR A 24 51.06 2.36 43.43
C TYR A 24 52.11 2.50 42.28
N LEU A 25 53.37 2.71 42.61
CA LEU A 25 54.44 2.73 41.61
C LEU A 25 54.63 1.37 40.93
N ALA A 26 54.52 0.29 41.68
CA ALA A 26 54.56 -1.06 41.11
C ALA A 26 53.34 -1.35 40.22
N ALA A 27 52.17 -0.91 40.62
CA ALA A 27 50.94 -1.05 39.82
C ALA A 27 50.99 -0.25 38.50
N ILE A 28 51.51 0.99 38.59
CA ILE A 28 51.75 1.85 37.41
C ILE A 28 52.79 1.23 36.47
N ALA A 29 53.88 0.70 37.02
CA ALA A 29 54.92 0.02 36.25
C ALA A 29 54.38 -1.25 35.53
N VAL A 30 53.53 -2.04 36.19
CA VAL A 30 52.85 -3.19 35.61
C VAL A 30 51.86 -2.76 34.52
N ALA A 31 51.10 -1.65 34.75
CA ALA A 31 50.20 -1.10 33.76
C ALA A 31 50.93 -0.59 32.51
N ILE A 32 52.09 0.06 32.68
CA ILE A 32 52.93 0.52 31.57
C ILE A 32 53.58 -0.65 30.81
N LEU A 33 53.91 -1.75 31.50
CA LEU A 33 54.45 -2.96 30.85
C LEU A 33 53.35 -3.75 30.09
N LEU A 34 52.11 -3.66 30.52
CA LEU A 34 50.96 -4.30 29.87
C LEU A 34 50.39 -3.49 28.69
N MET A 35 50.62 -2.17 28.65
CA MET A 35 50.15 -1.32 27.55
C MET A 35 50.62 -1.76 26.14
N PRO A 36 51.88 -2.14 25.90
CA PRO A 36 52.29 -2.61 24.59
C PRO A 36 51.67 -3.94 24.18
N ALA A 37 51.22 -4.77 25.13
CA ALA A 37 50.56 -6.04 24.82
C ALA A 37 49.08 -5.83 24.36
N LEU A 38 48.49 -4.66 24.66
CA LEU A 38 47.15 -4.30 24.22
C LEU A 38 47.13 -3.54 22.88
N THR A 39 48.27 -3.09 22.41
CA THR A 39 48.41 -2.34 21.15
C THR A 39 49.01 -3.16 19.99
N THR A 40 49.23 -4.46 20.15
CA THR A 40 49.45 -5.33 18.99
C THR A 40 48.13 -5.55 18.30
N SER A 41 47.64 -4.49 17.63
CA SER A 41 46.76 -4.66 16.48
C SER A 41 47.59 -5.50 15.48
N CYS A 42 47.15 -6.75 15.27
CA CYS A 42 47.60 -7.52 14.12
C CYS A 42 47.18 -6.75 12.87
N THR A 43 48.02 -5.85 12.38
CA THR A 43 47.98 -5.48 10.97
C THR A 43 48.56 -6.69 10.23
N ARG A 44 47.66 -7.68 10.00
CA ARG A 44 47.89 -8.63 8.95
C ARG A 44 47.94 -7.78 7.68
N GLU A 45 49.06 -7.70 7.02
CA GLU A 45 49.11 -7.25 5.63
C GLU A 45 48.39 -8.34 4.83
N ASP A 46 47.03 -8.27 4.78
CA ASP A 46 46.25 -9.18 3.98
C ASP A 46 46.58 -8.87 2.53
N VAL A 47 47.15 -9.88 1.85
CA VAL A 47 47.48 -9.76 0.44
C VAL A 47 46.20 -9.58 -0.34
N MET A 48 46.03 -8.40 -0.93
CA MET A 48 44.91 -8.07 -1.78
C MET A 48 44.87 -8.97 -3.02
N LEU A 49 43.79 -9.74 -3.21
CA LEU A 49 43.64 -10.56 -4.41
C LEU A 49 43.07 -9.71 -5.54
N THR A 50 43.74 -9.64 -6.66
CA THR A 50 43.26 -8.97 -7.87
C THR A 50 42.65 -9.93 -8.86
N ASP A 51 42.80 -11.25 -8.63
CA ASP A 51 42.29 -12.30 -9.50
C ASP A 51 42.20 -13.66 -8.78
N GLY A 52 41.52 -14.64 -9.39
CA GLY A 52 41.43 -16.01 -8.83
C GLY A 52 40.42 -16.13 -7.66
N PHE A 53 39.52 -15.18 -7.51
CA PHE A 53 38.41 -15.21 -6.54
C PHE A 53 37.07 -15.26 -7.25
N GLU A 54 36.04 -15.66 -6.53
CA GLU A 54 34.65 -15.67 -6.98
C GLU A 54 33.79 -14.85 -6.00
N LEU A 55 32.96 -13.97 -6.54
CA LEU A 55 31.98 -13.21 -5.77
C LEU A 55 30.67 -13.98 -5.71
N THR A 56 29.95 -13.84 -4.60
CA THR A 56 28.57 -14.31 -4.49
C THR A 56 27.62 -13.13 -4.42
N PHE A 57 26.40 -13.31 -4.90
CA PHE A 57 25.40 -12.26 -4.99
C PHE A 57 24.17 -12.65 -4.17
N SER A 58 23.44 -11.67 -3.66
CA SER A 58 22.18 -11.90 -2.93
C SER A 58 21.05 -12.41 -3.83
N CYS A 59 21.21 -12.36 -5.15
CA CYS A 59 20.27 -12.90 -6.14
C CYS A 59 21.02 -13.27 -7.44
N ASP A 60 20.47 -14.19 -8.21
CA ASP A 60 21.06 -14.63 -9.49
C ASP A 60 20.75 -13.66 -10.64
N THR A 61 19.69 -12.86 -10.51
CA THR A 61 19.26 -11.84 -11.47
C THR A 61 18.59 -10.71 -10.71
N VAL A 62 18.90 -9.46 -11.07
CA VAL A 62 18.17 -8.30 -10.58
C VAL A 62 17.01 -8.02 -11.57
N ALA A 63 15.83 -8.43 -11.18
CA ALA A 63 14.62 -8.24 -11.98
C ALA A 63 13.85 -7.00 -11.51
N PHE A 64 13.53 -6.14 -12.45
CA PHE A 64 12.53 -5.09 -12.28
C PHE A 64 11.24 -5.60 -12.92
N ASP A 65 10.15 -5.35 -12.24
CA ASP A 65 8.83 -5.57 -12.78
C ASP A 65 8.51 -4.56 -13.90
N THR A 66 7.27 -4.27 -14.18
CA THR A 66 6.89 -3.27 -15.17
C THR A 66 7.44 -1.90 -14.78
N VAL A 67 8.22 -1.31 -15.68
CA VAL A 67 8.76 0.04 -15.56
C VAL A 67 8.14 0.90 -16.65
N PHE A 68 7.36 1.89 -16.26
CA PHE A 68 6.80 2.84 -17.21
C PHE A 68 7.90 3.68 -17.86
N THR A 69 7.85 3.78 -19.20
CA THR A 69 8.83 4.54 -19.96
C THR A 69 8.81 6.02 -19.58
N ALA A 70 9.94 6.72 -19.76
CA ALA A 70 10.12 8.12 -19.38
C ALA A 70 9.95 8.41 -17.87
N MET A 71 9.83 7.37 -17.03
CA MET A 71 9.94 7.44 -15.58
C MET A 71 11.12 6.57 -15.13
N GLY A 72 11.77 6.94 -14.03
CA GLY A 72 12.73 6.06 -13.37
C GLY A 72 11.99 4.94 -12.62
N SER A 73 12.57 3.74 -12.60
CA SER A 73 12.08 2.67 -11.73
C SER A 73 12.30 2.98 -10.26
N THR A 74 11.71 2.19 -9.39
CA THR A 74 12.18 2.05 -8.02
C THR A 74 13.64 1.58 -8.02
N THR A 75 14.34 1.87 -6.93
CA THR A 75 15.75 1.43 -6.77
C THR A 75 15.75 0.01 -6.22
N ARG A 76 16.38 -0.91 -6.95
CA ARG A 76 16.69 -2.26 -6.46
C ARG A 76 18.06 -2.28 -5.80
N GLN A 77 18.21 -3.10 -4.79
CA GLN A 77 19.46 -3.30 -4.07
C GLN A 77 19.93 -4.73 -4.25
N VAL A 78 21.20 -4.89 -4.56
CA VAL A 78 21.90 -6.18 -4.51
C VAL A 78 23.09 -6.07 -3.58
N ARG A 79 23.36 -7.14 -2.85
CA ARG A 79 24.56 -7.27 -2.03
C ARG A 79 25.53 -8.19 -2.74
N VAL A 80 26.80 -7.75 -2.81
CA VAL A 80 27.92 -8.48 -3.42
C VAL A 80 28.87 -8.89 -2.32
N TYR A 81 29.12 -10.18 -2.17
CA TYR A 81 29.89 -10.75 -1.07
C TYR A 81 31.26 -11.24 -1.55
N ASN A 82 32.28 -10.93 -0.79
CA ASN A 82 33.54 -11.64 -0.77
C ASN A 82 33.50 -12.66 0.38
N THR A 83 33.25 -13.92 0.07
CA THR A 83 33.23 -15.00 1.07
C THR A 83 34.62 -15.55 1.41
N GLY A 84 35.64 -15.07 0.69
CA GLY A 84 37.03 -15.46 0.90
C GLY A 84 37.68 -14.87 2.15
N SER A 85 38.76 -15.47 2.60
CA SER A 85 39.53 -15.05 3.77
C SER A 85 40.55 -13.93 3.50
N GLN A 86 40.59 -13.42 2.27
CA GLN A 86 41.48 -12.31 1.85
C GLN A 86 40.64 -11.21 1.20
N PRO A 87 41.02 -9.94 1.35
CA PRO A 87 40.37 -8.85 0.62
C PRO A 87 40.62 -9.00 -0.89
N VAL A 88 39.63 -8.59 -1.68
CA VAL A 88 39.64 -8.68 -3.14
C VAL A 88 39.57 -7.28 -3.76
N GLN A 89 40.24 -7.07 -4.89
CA GLN A 89 40.16 -5.85 -5.67
C GLN A 89 39.69 -6.15 -7.09
N LEU A 90 38.55 -5.52 -7.44
CA LEU A 90 38.03 -5.53 -8.81
C LEU A 90 38.69 -4.43 -9.63
N SER A 91 39.11 -4.73 -10.86
CA SER A 91 39.67 -3.73 -11.78
C SER A 91 38.62 -2.68 -12.13
N SER A 92 37.36 -3.13 -12.31
CA SER A 92 36.22 -2.23 -12.48
C SER A 92 34.89 -2.96 -12.32
N VAL A 93 33.84 -2.16 -11.98
CA VAL A 93 32.44 -2.56 -12.07
C VAL A 93 31.76 -1.67 -13.11
N THR A 94 31.07 -2.29 -14.09
CA THR A 94 30.47 -1.58 -15.23
C THR A 94 29.16 -2.25 -15.65
N LEU A 95 28.34 -1.51 -16.40
CA LEU A 95 27.22 -2.11 -17.15
C LEU A 95 27.72 -2.64 -18.49
N GLN A 96 27.23 -3.82 -18.91
CA GLN A 96 27.60 -4.44 -20.19
C GLN A 96 27.23 -3.54 -21.38
N GLY A 97 26.05 -2.91 -21.34
CA GLY A 97 25.59 -1.96 -22.35
C GLY A 97 26.30 -0.59 -22.31
N GLY A 98 27.15 -0.33 -21.32
CA GLY A 98 27.90 0.91 -21.19
C GLY A 98 27.01 2.15 -21.22
N ARG A 99 27.31 3.12 -22.12
CA ARG A 99 26.54 4.36 -22.27
C ARG A 99 25.12 4.17 -22.82
N SER A 100 24.88 3.07 -23.55
CA SER A 100 23.55 2.76 -24.10
C SER A 100 22.65 2.02 -23.12
N SER A 101 23.18 1.61 -21.96
CA SER A 101 22.40 0.93 -20.92
C SER A 101 21.22 1.76 -20.46
N ARG A 102 20.10 1.08 -20.24
CA ARG A 102 18.90 1.64 -19.62
C ARG A 102 18.94 1.59 -18.09
N PHE A 103 20.00 1.00 -17.54
CA PHE A 103 20.22 0.92 -16.10
C PHE A 103 21.24 1.96 -15.63
N ARG A 104 21.17 2.29 -14.36
CA ARG A 104 22.14 3.14 -13.65
C ARG A 104 22.53 2.44 -12.37
N LEU A 105 23.82 2.53 -12.02
CA LEU A 105 24.37 1.93 -10.82
C LEU A 105 24.80 3.01 -9.84
N ASN A 106 24.69 2.67 -8.57
CA ASN A 106 25.41 3.29 -7.47
C ASN A 106 26.12 2.14 -6.74
N VAL A 107 27.40 2.06 -6.89
CA VAL A 107 28.26 0.99 -6.36
C VAL A 107 28.94 1.52 -5.12
N ASP A 108 28.49 1.12 -3.95
CA ASP A 108 29.05 1.55 -2.65
C ASP A 108 29.23 3.08 -2.52
N GLY A 109 28.24 3.83 -3.04
CA GLY A 109 28.23 5.31 -3.04
C GLY A 109 28.82 5.95 -4.30
N ASP A 110 29.52 5.22 -5.16
CA ASP A 110 30.05 5.73 -6.44
C ASP A 110 29.03 5.52 -7.57
N THR A 111 28.61 6.63 -8.20
CA THR A 111 27.67 6.65 -9.34
C THR A 111 28.37 6.77 -10.70
N SER A 112 29.67 6.63 -10.75
CA SER A 112 30.46 6.69 -11.98
C SER A 112 30.05 5.57 -12.95
N MET A 113 30.08 5.84 -14.25
CA MET A 113 29.80 4.81 -15.27
C MET A 113 30.74 3.61 -15.22
N ILE A 114 31.95 3.81 -14.69
CA ILE A 114 33.00 2.81 -14.51
C ILE A 114 33.59 3.06 -13.13
N VAL A 115 33.20 2.23 -12.14
CA VAL A 115 33.84 2.25 -10.82
C VAL A 115 35.09 1.40 -10.88
N ARG A 116 36.24 1.97 -10.53
CA ARG A 116 37.55 1.34 -10.67
C ARG A 116 38.15 1.04 -9.32
N ASN A 117 39.03 0.00 -9.30
CA ASN A 117 39.81 -0.39 -8.13
C ASN A 117 38.93 -0.58 -6.88
N LEU A 118 37.76 -1.21 -7.05
CA LEU A 118 36.80 -1.46 -5.97
C LEU A 118 37.34 -2.59 -5.08
N GLU A 119 37.48 -2.30 -3.81
CA GLU A 119 37.94 -3.24 -2.80
C GLU A 119 36.76 -3.79 -1.99
N ILE A 120 36.80 -5.11 -1.72
CA ILE A 120 35.84 -5.77 -0.81
C ILE A 120 36.65 -6.56 0.21
N GLY A 121 36.55 -6.23 1.49
CA GLY A 121 37.27 -6.87 2.59
C GLY A 121 37.04 -8.38 2.67
N ALA A 122 37.88 -9.08 3.40
CA ALA A 122 37.74 -10.50 3.67
C ALA A 122 36.41 -10.73 4.47
N HIS A 123 35.60 -11.69 4.05
CA HIS A 123 34.28 -11.98 4.65
C HIS A 123 33.36 -10.77 4.73
N ASP A 124 33.47 -9.84 3.80
CA ASP A 124 32.73 -8.59 3.76
C ASP A 124 31.81 -8.51 2.52
N SER A 125 31.00 -7.45 2.43
CA SER A 125 30.08 -7.22 1.31
C SER A 125 29.88 -5.74 1.06
N ILE A 126 29.57 -5.42 -0.18
CA ILE A 126 29.16 -4.09 -0.61
C ILE A 126 27.73 -4.09 -1.12
N PHE A 127 27.12 -2.92 -1.15
CA PHE A 127 25.81 -2.70 -1.74
C PHE A 127 25.94 -2.06 -3.11
N ILE A 128 25.12 -2.55 -4.04
CA ILE A 128 24.90 -1.91 -5.33
C ILE A 128 23.43 -1.57 -5.44
N PHE A 129 23.14 -0.29 -5.66
CA PHE A 129 21.80 0.19 -5.94
C PHE A 129 21.66 0.34 -7.46
N ILE A 130 20.57 -0.19 -8.00
CA ILE A 130 20.30 -0.24 -9.43
C ILE A 130 18.95 0.44 -9.69
N GLN A 131 18.92 1.29 -10.72
CA GLN A 131 17.70 1.94 -11.21
C GLN A 131 17.59 1.72 -12.72
N ALA A 132 16.40 1.40 -13.22
CA ALA A 132 16.11 1.35 -14.63
C ALA A 132 15.48 2.66 -15.10
N ASN A 133 15.91 3.15 -16.28
CA ASN A 133 15.34 4.30 -16.94
C ASN A 133 15.12 3.96 -18.42
N ILE A 134 13.89 3.62 -18.78
CA ILE A 134 13.53 3.03 -20.05
C ILE A 134 12.93 4.10 -20.94
N ASN A 135 13.45 4.25 -22.17
CA ASN A 135 12.90 5.18 -23.15
C ASN A 135 11.66 4.56 -23.83
N PRO A 136 10.67 5.37 -24.21
CA PRO A 136 9.56 4.92 -25.04
C PRO A 136 10.03 4.27 -26.34
N ASN A 137 9.26 3.31 -26.82
CA ASN A 137 9.38 2.72 -28.14
C ASN A 137 8.07 2.89 -28.93
N ALA A 138 7.96 2.29 -30.11
CA ALA A 138 6.77 2.37 -30.94
C ALA A 138 5.71 1.30 -30.62
N SER A 139 5.96 0.43 -29.63
CA SER A 139 5.05 -0.66 -29.26
C SER A 139 4.17 -0.25 -28.08
N ASN A 140 2.89 -0.61 -28.10
CA ASN A 140 2.00 -0.48 -26.94
C ASN A 140 2.10 -1.70 -26.00
N ALA A 141 2.64 -2.83 -26.49
CA ALA A 141 2.88 -4.01 -25.65
C ALA A 141 4.14 -3.81 -24.76
N PRO A 142 4.18 -4.42 -23.58
CA PRO A 142 5.39 -4.47 -22.76
C PRO A 142 6.56 -5.10 -23.53
N PHE A 143 7.77 -4.60 -23.31
CA PHE A 143 8.97 -5.09 -23.98
C PHE A 143 10.11 -5.33 -22.99
N LEU A 144 10.85 -6.41 -23.20
CA LEU A 144 11.97 -6.80 -22.35
C LEU A 144 13.18 -5.92 -22.61
N VAL A 145 13.81 -5.43 -21.52
CA VAL A 145 15.07 -4.72 -21.52
C VAL A 145 16.06 -5.52 -20.68
N GLU A 146 17.17 -5.90 -21.29
CA GLU A 146 18.21 -6.71 -20.66
C GLU A 146 19.55 -5.99 -20.65
N ASP A 147 20.32 -6.21 -19.58
CA ASP A 147 21.71 -5.80 -19.44
C ASP A 147 22.41 -6.70 -18.39
N ALA A 148 23.61 -6.36 -17.99
CA ALA A 148 24.27 -7.02 -16.88
C ALA A 148 25.27 -6.09 -16.19
N ILE A 149 25.51 -6.31 -14.91
CA ILE A 149 26.65 -5.77 -14.20
C ILE A 149 27.84 -6.69 -14.45
N LEU A 150 28.95 -6.12 -14.89
CA LEU A 150 30.23 -6.82 -15.09
C LEU A 150 31.18 -6.46 -13.97
N PHE A 151 31.62 -7.45 -13.22
CA PHE A 151 32.64 -7.36 -12.18
C PHE A 151 33.99 -7.83 -12.80
N ASN A 152 34.80 -6.89 -13.19
CA ASN A 152 35.98 -7.17 -14.00
C ASN A 152 37.24 -7.40 -13.15
N THR A 153 37.98 -8.44 -13.50
CA THR A 153 39.34 -8.71 -13.01
C THR A 153 40.34 -8.73 -14.18
N PRO A 154 41.67 -8.79 -13.96
CA PRO A 154 42.64 -8.89 -15.05
C PRO A 154 42.46 -10.11 -15.98
N LYS A 155 41.84 -11.19 -15.50
CA LYS A 155 41.70 -12.44 -16.26
C LYS A 155 40.30 -12.75 -16.74
N GLY A 156 39.29 -11.92 -16.40
CA GLY A 156 37.94 -12.16 -16.82
C GLY A 156 36.89 -11.28 -16.09
N SER A 157 35.64 -11.58 -16.29
CA SER A 157 34.57 -10.88 -15.61
C SER A 157 33.50 -11.86 -15.10
N GLN A 158 32.98 -11.58 -13.92
CA GLN A 158 31.78 -12.21 -13.40
C GLN A 158 30.58 -11.34 -13.75
N ARG A 159 29.47 -11.97 -14.10
CA ARG A 159 28.28 -11.28 -14.65
C ARG A 159 27.09 -11.46 -13.72
N LEU A 160 26.37 -10.35 -13.41
CA LEU A 160 25.07 -10.39 -12.76
C LEU A 160 24.02 -9.83 -13.74
N PRO A 161 23.06 -10.65 -14.21
CA PRO A 161 22.01 -10.22 -15.13
C PRO A 161 21.08 -9.17 -14.53
N LEU A 162 20.65 -8.23 -15.38
CA LEU A 162 19.61 -7.24 -15.11
C LEU A 162 18.48 -7.40 -16.13
N THR A 163 17.24 -7.42 -15.67
CA THR A 163 16.07 -7.48 -16.54
C THR A 163 15.01 -6.46 -16.09
N ALA A 164 14.28 -5.87 -17.03
CA ALA A 164 13.13 -5.01 -16.77
C ALA A 164 12.13 -5.12 -17.91
N TYR A 165 10.84 -5.00 -17.62
CA TYR A 165 9.80 -4.86 -18.62
C TYR A 165 9.42 -3.40 -18.79
N GLY A 166 9.76 -2.79 -19.94
CA GLY A 166 9.35 -1.44 -20.30
C GLY A 166 7.92 -1.43 -20.79
N ARG A 167 7.10 -0.48 -20.34
CA ARG A 167 5.73 -0.28 -20.80
C ARG A 167 5.47 1.20 -21.10
N ASN A 168 4.99 1.49 -22.29
CA ASN A 168 4.59 2.85 -22.65
C ASN A 168 3.30 3.24 -21.92
N ALA A 169 3.18 4.51 -21.53
CA ALA A 169 2.00 5.05 -20.85
C ALA A 169 1.66 6.44 -21.37
N VAL A 170 0.43 6.87 -21.14
CA VAL A 170 -0.02 8.26 -21.26
C VAL A 170 0.11 8.92 -19.89
N TYR A 171 0.73 10.11 -19.83
CA TYR A 171 0.99 10.79 -18.55
C TYR A 171 0.11 12.03 -18.43
N HIS A 172 -0.70 12.06 -17.38
CA HIS A 172 -1.47 13.23 -16.94
C HIS A 172 -0.64 13.97 -15.89
N LYS A 173 0.17 14.93 -16.35
CA LYS A 173 1.04 15.74 -15.49
C LYS A 173 0.38 17.08 -15.21
N PRO A 174 0.38 17.56 -13.96
CA PRO A 174 -0.15 18.87 -13.64
C PRO A 174 0.49 19.97 -14.51
N ASP A 175 -0.33 20.77 -15.13
CA ASP A 175 0.04 21.96 -15.91
C ASP A 175 -0.69 23.23 -15.42
N HIS A 176 -1.57 23.07 -14.43
CA HIS A 176 -2.32 24.11 -13.75
C HIS A 176 -2.18 23.98 -12.23
N THR A 177 -2.54 25.05 -11.52
CA THR A 177 -2.61 25.04 -10.05
C THR A 177 -3.80 25.87 -9.59
N ILE A 178 -4.62 25.32 -8.69
CA ILE A 178 -5.67 26.03 -7.97
C ILE A 178 -5.27 26.16 -6.50
N HIS A 179 -5.71 27.25 -5.85
CA HIS A 179 -5.47 27.46 -4.42
C HIS A 179 -6.80 27.49 -3.67
N ASP A 180 -6.85 26.90 -2.49
CA ASP A 180 -7.98 27.03 -1.58
C ASP A 180 -7.96 28.38 -0.83
N ALA A 181 -8.96 28.58 0.05
CA ALA A 181 -9.07 29.82 0.83
C ALA A 181 -7.92 30.03 1.82
N ASP A 182 -7.24 28.94 2.22
CA ASP A 182 -6.12 28.93 3.15
C ASP A 182 -4.76 29.07 2.42
N GLY A 183 -4.79 29.12 1.07
CA GLY A 183 -3.61 29.26 0.21
C GLY A 183 -2.88 27.97 -0.10
N ASN A 184 -3.44 26.79 0.22
CA ASN A 184 -2.85 25.52 -0.18
C ASN A 184 -2.97 25.33 -1.70
N ALA A 185 -1.88 24.89 -2.32
CA ALA A 185 -1.78 24.69 -3.76
C ALA A 185 -2.17 23.27 -4.16
N TYR A 186 -3.06 23.13 -5.14
CA TYR A 186 -3.48 21.85 -5.72
C TYR A 186 -3.10 21.81 -7.19
N PRO A 187 -1.99 21.15 -7.54
CA PRO A 187 -1.57 20.99 -8.93
C PRO A 187 -2.50 20.02 -9.66
N TYR A 188 -2.98 20.40 -10.86
CA TYR A 188 -3.92 19.57 -11.61
C TYR A 188 -3.65 19.63 -13.12
N SER A 189 -4.19 18.63 -13.83
CA SER A 189 -4.32 18.58 -15.29
C SER A 189 -5.76 18.28 -15.67
N VAL A 190 -6.24 18.79 -16.80
CA VAL A 190 -7.58 18.47 -17.31
C VAL A 190 -7.47 17.29 -18.28
N ILE A 191 -8.31 16.28 -18.09
CA ILE A 191 -8.40 15.11 -18.98
C ILE A 191 -9.14 15.53 -20.27
N ASP A 192 -8.55 15.20 -21.41
CA ASP A 192 -9.24 15.27 -22.70
C ASP A 192 -10.07 13.98 -22.88
N CYS A 193 -11.37 14.08 -22.56
CA CYS A 193 -12.27 12.92 -22.59
C CYS A 193 -12.54 12.42 -24.03
N ASP A 194 -12.43 13.29 -25.03
CA ASP A 194 -12.66 12.92 -26.43
C ASP A 194 -11.45 12.22 -27.06
N ALA A 195 -10.27 12.38 -26.46
CA ALA A 195 -9.00 11.83 -26.95
C ALA A 195 -8.39 10.78 -26.01
N TRP A 196 -9.21 10.09 -25.19
CA TRP A 196 -8.73 9.02 -24.30
C TRP A 196 -8.16 7.85 -25.08
N ASP A 197 -6.95 7.39 -24.72
CA ASP A 197 -6.24 6.30 -25.41
C ASP A 197 -6.42 4.97 -24.69
N HIS A 198 -7.36 4.15 -25.14
CA HIS A 198 -7.64 2.83 -24.59
C HIS A 198 -6.55 1.77 -24.89
N THR A 199 -5.47 2.12 -25.61
CA THR A 199 -4.44 1.16 -26.01
C THR A 199 -3.24 1.14 -25.07
N ARG A 200 -3.15 2.10 -24.16
CA ARG A 200 -2.04 2.24 -23.21
C ARG A 200 -2.56 2.56 -21.80
N PRO A 201 -1.83 2.14 -20.77
CA PRO A 201 -2.13 2.58 -19.42
C PRO A 201 -1.96 4.09 -19.26
N HIS A 202 -2.69 4.66 -18.35
CA HIS A 202 -2.63 6.06 -17.99
C HIS A 202 -1.98 6.25 -16.62
N VAL A 203 -1.07 7.21 -16.48
CA VAL A 203 -0.39 7.54 -15.22
C VAL A 203 -0.86 8.90 -14.74
N MET A 204 -1.51 8.94 -13.58
CA MET A 204 -2.06 10.14 -12.94
C MET A 204 -1.07 10.73 -11.94
N MET A 205 -0.73 12.00 -12.11
CA MET A 205 0.12 12.77 -11.21
C MET A 205 -0.65 14.00 -10.75
N GLY A 206 -0.66 14.31 -9.45
CA GLY A 206 -1.54 15.36 -8.91
C GLY A 206 -3.01 15.06 -9.18
N TYR A 207 -3.82 16.09 -9.35
CA TYR A 207 -5.25 15.93 -9.65
C TYR A 207 -5.48 15.84 -11.17
N ALA A 208 -5.90 14.66 -11.65
CA ALA A 208 -6.39 14.48 -13.01
C ALA A 208 -7.90 14.77 -13.02
N VAL A 209 -8.33 15.83 -13.69
CA VAL A 209 -9.69 16.38 -13.60
C VAL A 209 -10.53 15.99 -14.79
N VAL A 210 -11.68 15.35 -14.53
CA VAL A 210 -12.79 15.20 -15.46
C VAL A 210 -13.65 16.45 -15.32
N ASP A 211 -13.51 17.40 -16.24
CA ASP A 211 -14.10 18.75 -16.13
C ASP A 211 -15.59 18.78 -16.49
N SER A 212 -16.22 19.91 -16.29
CA SER A 212 -17.65 20.14 -16.56
C SER A 212 -18.06 19.78 -18.00
N GLY A 213 -19.10 18.96 -18.11
CA GLY A 213 -19.61 18.51 -19.40
C GLY A 213 -18.81 17.39 -20.05
N CYS A 214 -17.72 16.96 -19.44
CA CYS A 214 -16.90 15.84 -19.88
C CYS A 214 -17.43 14.54 -19.28
N THR A 215 -17.46 13.48 -20.07
CA THR A 215 -17.66 12.12 -19.60
C THR A 215 -16.41 11.30 -19.88
N LEU A 216 -15.73 10.89 -18.84
CA LEU A 216 -14.60 9.97 -18.98
C LEU A 216 -15.14 8.55 -19.14
N HIS A 217 -15.14 8.06 -20.38
CA HIS A 217 -15.49 6.68 -20.70
C HIS A 217 -14.29 5.79 -20.56
N LEU A 218 -14.36 4.80 -19.67
CA LEU A 218 -13.38 3.74 -19.51
C LEU A 218 -14.00 2.41 -19.89
N VAL A 219 -13.27 1.59 -20.63
CA VAL A 219 -13.73 0.30 -21.15
C VAL A 219 -12.94 -0.86 -20.57
N ALA A 220 -13.35 -2.07 -20.89
CA ALA A 220 -12.70 -3.29 -20.43
C ALA A 220 -11.20 -3.30 -20.69
N GLY A 221 -10.40 -3.47 -19.63
CA GLY A 221 -8.95 -3.52 -19.68
C GLY A 221 -8.25 -2.15 -19.64
N ASP A 222 -8.98 -1.03 -19.46
CA ASP A 222 -8.35 0.26 -19.18
C ASP A 222 -7.68 0.23 -17.81
N GLU A 223 -6.46 0.76 -17.75
CA GLU A 223 -5.65 0.77 -16.54
C GLU A 223 -5.20 2.20 -16.17
N LEU A 224 -5.52 2.62 -14.98
CA LEU A 224 -5.14 3.92 -14.42
C LEU A 224 -4.21 3.71 -13.23
N TYR A 225 -2.97 4.16 -13.37
CA TYR A 225 -1.94 4.09 -12.35
C TYR A 225 -1.75 5.45 -11.69
N PHE A 226 -1.77 5.50 -10.39
CA PHE A 226 -1.67 6.74 -9.64
C PHE A 226 -0.29 6.88 -8.98
N ALA A 227 0.36 8.02 -9.18
CA ALA A 227 1.53 8.41 -8.40
C ALA A 227 1.14 8.67 -6.94
N ASN A 228 2.12 8.79 -6.04
CA ASN A 228 1.86 9.01 -4.62
C ASN A 228 0.97 10.23 -4.30
N ASP A 229 1.01 11.25 -5.15
CA ASP A 229 0.18 12.45 -5.10
C ASP A 229 -0.94 12.45 -6.16
N GLY A 230 -1.26 11.27 -6.71
CA GLY A 230 -2.24 11.11 -7.78
C GLY A 230 -3.67 11.03 -7.26
N TYR A 231 -4.60 11.71 -7.95
CA TYR A 231 -6.04 11.69 -7.70
C TYR A 231 -6.79 11.71 -9.02
N LEU A 232 -7.98 11.10 -9.04
CA LEU A 232 -8.95 11.33 -10.12
C LEU A 232 -10.08 12.19 -9.54
N TRP A 233 -10.26 13.39 -10.08
CA TRP A 233 -11.27 14.32 -9.62
C TRP A 233 -12.35 14.52 -10.68
N VAL A 234 -13.54 13.99 -10.44
CA VAL A 234 -14.72 14.25 -11.25
C VAL A 234 -15.39 15.52 -10.75
N TYR A 235 -15.22 16.58 -11.52
CA TYR A 235 -15.69 17.91 -11.17
C TYR A 235 -17.19 18.06 -11.42
N LYS A 236 -17.73 19.19 -11.01
CA LYS A 236 -19.15 19.56 -11.22
C LYS A 236 -19.57 19.37 -12.69
N ASP A 237 -20.71 18.74 -12.92
CA ASP A 237 -21.24 18.38 -14.24
C ASP A 237 -20.36 17.43 -15.06
N GLY A 238 -19.29 16.90 -14.47
CA GLY A 238 -18.49 15.82 -15.02
C GLY A 238 -19.07 14.44 -14.67
N THR A 239 -18.71 13.42 -15.43
CA THR A 239 -19.14 12.04 -15.26
C THR A 239 -17.97 11.08 -15.43
N LEU A 240 -17.87 10.09 -14.56
CA LEU A 240 -17.03 8.91 -14.71
C LEU A 240 -17.91 7.72 -15.12
N ASP A 241 -17.67 7.18 -16.31
CA ASP A 241 -18.38 6.00 -16.83
C ASP A 241 -17.35 4.89 -17.10
N ALA A 242 -17.08 4.06 -16.08
CA ALA A 242 -16.12 2.97 -16.11
C ALA A 242 -16.83 1.62 -16.21
N ARG A 243 -16.65 0.91 -17.34
CA ARG A 243 -17.32 -0.36 -17.63
C ARG A 243 -16.34 -1.41 -18.12
N GLY A 244 -15.90 -2.27 -17.22
CA GLY A 244 -15.09 -3.43 -17.52
C GLY A 244 -15.90 -4.68 -17.86
N THR A 245 -15.24 -5.82 -17.76
CA THR A 245 -15.85 -7.17 -17.73
C THR A 245 -15.21 -7.98 -16.61
N ALA A 246 -15.75 -9.16 -16.31
CA ALA A 246 -15.17 -10.05 -15.31
C ALA A 246 -13.72 -10.43 -15.63
N GLU A 247 -13.42 -10.66 -16.93
CA GLU A 247 -12.08 -11.04 -17.40
C GLU A 247 -11.13 -9.86 -17.57
N GLN A 248 -11.67 -8.67 -17.81
CA GLN A 248 -10.92 -7.43 -18.04
C GLN A 248 -11.57 -6.26 -17.31
N PRO A 249 -11.44 -6.19 -15.99
CA PRO A 249 -11.97 -5.07 -15.22
C PRO A 249 -11.24 -3.76 -15.58
N VAL A 250 -11.87 -2.63 -15.31
CA VAL A 250 -11.19 -1.34 -15.29
C VAL A 250 -10.37 -1.24 -14.01
N LEU A 251 -9.07 -0.99 -14.13
CA LEU A 251 -8.14 -0.99 -13.00
C LEU A 251 -7.77 0.43 -12.58
N PHE A 252 -7.95 0.74 -11.28
CA PHE A 252 -7.47 1.95 -10.63
C PHE A 252 -6.52 1.53 -9.51
N THR A 253 -5.21 1.76 -9.68
CA THR A 253 -4.21 1.22 -8.78
C THR A 253 -3.02 2.15 -8.58
N SER A 254 -2.16 1.82 -7.63
CA SER A 254 -0.91 2.55 -7.40
C SER A 254 0.08 2.35 -8.55
N LEU A 255 0.97 3.33 -8.72
CA LEU A 255 2.06 3.23 -9.70
C LEU A 255 3.11 2.18 -9.32
N ARG A 256 3.15 1.76 -8.07
CA ARG A 256 4.18 0.89 -7.53
C ARG A 256 3.62 -0.47 -7.11
N HIS A 257 4.05 -1.54 -7.80
CA HIS A 257 3.64 -2.92 -7.59
C HIS A 257 4.80 -3.86 -7.26
N ASP A 258 5.93 -3.38 -6.77
CA ASP A 258 7.11 -4.20 -6.53
C ASP A 258 7.13 -4.77 -5.11
N GLY A 259 7.03 -6.09 -4.97
CA GLY A 259 7.20 -6.80 -3.71
C GLY A 259 6.28 -6.33 -2.59
N TRP A 260 6.81 -5.69 -1.56
CA TRP A 260 6.05 -5.16 -0.42
C TRP A 260 4.97 -4.15 -0.82
N TYR A 261 5.17 -3.40 -1.90
CA TYR A 261 4.26 -2.33 -2.33
C TYR A 261 3.04 -2.83 -3.11
N ASP A 262 3.03 -4.08 -3.55
CA ASP A 262 1.96 -4.64 -4.39
C ASP A 262 0.56 -4.50 -3.76
N LYS A 263 0.49 -4.73 -2.45
CA LYS A 263 -0.76 -4.61 -1.67
C LYS A 263 -0.69 -3.56 -0.56
N LEU A 264 0.29 -2.65 -0.61
CA LEU A 264 0.42 -1.63 0.42
C LEU A 264 -0.67 -0.57 0.28
N PRO A 265 -1.50 -0.32 1.29
CA PRO A 265 -2.51 0.73 1.25
C PRO A 265 -1.88 2.14 1.33
N GLY A 266 -2.63 3.15 0.87
CA GLY A 266 -2.24 4.56 1.04
C GLY A 266 -1.16 5.05 0.08
N GLN A 267 -0.98 4.39 -1.08
CA GLN A 267 0.04 4.77 -2.05
C GLN A 267 -0.36 5.91 -2.99
N TRP A 268 -1.64 6.26 -3.04
CA TRP A 268 -2.20 7.37 -3.81
C TRP A 268 -3.43 7.93 -3.10
N GLY A 269 -4.02 9.02 -3.61
CA GLY A 269 -5.15 9.68 -2.99
C GLY A 269 -6.45 8.89 -3.10
N TYR A 270 -7.34 9.33 -3.97
CA TYR A 270 -8.67 8.74 -4.15
C TYR A 270 -9.30 9.12 -5.48
N ILE A 271 -10.37 8.43 -5.85
CA ILE A 271 -11.32 8.88 -6.86
C ILE A 271 -12.34 9.78 -6.15
N TRP A 272 -12.39 11.05 -6.54
CA TRP A 272 -13.25 12.05 -5.94
C TRP A 272 -14.42 12.39 -6.87
N LEU A 273 -15.61 11.95 -6.49
CA LEU A 273 -16.88 12.36 -7.12
C LEU A 273 -17.39 13.58 -6.37
N SER A 274 -16.91 14.76 -6.77
CA SER A 274 -17.13 16.01 -6.05
C SER A 274 -18.53 16.58 -6.24
N ASP A 275 -18.88 17.61 -5.47
CA ASP A 275 -20.20 18.21 -5.52
C ASP A 275 -20.59 18.66 -6.93
N GLY A 276 -21.79 18.25 -7.36
CA GLY A 276 -22.31 18.48 -8.70
C GLY A 276 -21.85 17.49 -9.77
N SER A 277 -20.94 16.56 -9.49
CA SER A 277 -20.70 15.40 -10.38
C SER A 277 -21.95 14.52 -10.41
N LYS A 278 -22.18 13.83 -11.52
CA LYS A 278 -23.47 13.15 -11.75
C LYS A 278 -23.31 11.89 -12.60
N ASP A 279 -24.28 11.00 -12.45
CA ASP A 279 -24.46 9.82 -13.29
C ASP A 279 -23.17 8.95 -13.38
N ASN A 280 -22.37 8.96 -12.30
CA ASN A 280 -21.14 8.19 -12.26
C ASN A 280 -21.45 6.69 -12.18
N VAL A 281 -20.73 5.91 -12.95
CA VAL A 281 -20.87 4.44 -13.02
C VAL A 281 -19.51 3.78 -12.88
N LEU A 282 -19.44 2.79 -11.99
CA LEU A 282 -18.36 1.80 -11.97
C LEU A 282 -18.99 0.41 -12.09
N ASP A 283 -18.65 -0.32 -13.14
CA ASP A 283 -19.11 -1.69 -13.34
C ASP A 283 -17.93 -2.56 -13.78
N TRP A 284 -17.70 -3.68 -13.11
CA TRP A 284 -16.52 -4.50 -13.28
C TRP A 284 -15.23 -3.66 -13.18
N ALA A 285 -15.02 -3.05 -12.03
CA ALA A 285 -13.83 -2.28 -11.73
C ALA A 285 -13.08 -2.87 -10.52
N VAL A 286 -11.79 -2.58 -10.45
CA VAL A 286 -10.94 -2.80 -9.27
C VAL A 286 -10.33 -1.46 -8.87
N VAL A 287 -10.53 -1.07 -7.62
CA VAL A 287 -9.97 0.15 -7.03
C VAL A 287 -9.15 -0.26 -5.82
N GLU A 288 -7.83 -0.07 -5.87
CA GLU A 288 -6.96 -0.62 -4.84
C GLU A 288 -5.80 0.28 -4.43
N ASN A 289 -5.28 0.05 -3.22
CA ASN A 289 -4.03 0.62 -2.69
C ASN A 289 -4.05 2.15 -2.44
N GLY A 290 -5.22 2.81 -2.45
CA GLY A 290 -5.35 4.25 -2.19
C GLY A 290 -5.44 4.61 -0.71
N TYR A 291 -5.46 5.92 -0.43
CA TYR A 291 -5.81 6.45 0.89
C TYR A 291 -7.31 6.24 1.16
N VAL A 292 -8.17 6.63 0.20
CA VAL A 292 -9.60 6.26 0.13
C VAL A 292 -9.83 5.68 -1.26
N GLY A 293 -10.67 4.64 -1.39
CA GLY A 293 -11.04 4.14 -2.72
C GLY A 293 -11.88 5.16 -3.46
N LEU A 294 -13.08 5.42 -2.95
CA LEU A 294 -14.07 6.33 -3.53
C LEU A 294 -14.50 7.38 -2.49
N PHE A 295 -14.23 8.65 -2.75
CA PHE A 295 -14.80 9.76 -1.99
C PHE A 295 -15.96 10.40 -2.76
N VAL A 296 -17.17 10.28 -2.23
CA VAL A 296 -18.43 10.68 -2.89
C VAL A 296 -19.14 11.73 -2.04
N ASN A 297 -19.10 12.99 -2.46
CA ASN A 297 -19.75 14.09 -1.73
C ASN A 297 -20.68 14.95 -2.60
N SER A 298 -21.10 14.45 -3.77
CA SER A 298 -22.10 15.10 -4.60
C SER A 298 -23.51 14.81 -4.11
N THR A 299 -24.35 15.81 -4.16
CA THR A 299 -25.77 15.72 -3.77
C THR A 299 -26.71 15.25 -4.88
N HIS A 300 -26.18 14.95 -6.08
CA HIS A 300 -26.94 14.40 -7.21
C HIS A 300 -27.49 13.01 -6.88
N TYR A 301 -28.66 12.63 -7.43
CA TYR A 301 -29.29 11.34 -7.17
C TYR A 301 -29.60 10.55 -8.45
N PRO A 302 -29.01 9.32 -8.62
CA PRO A 302 -27.86 8.81 -7.86
C PRO A 302 -26.57 9.53 -8.24
N THR A 303 -25.66 9.72 -7.28
CA THR A 303 -24.32 10.24 -7.57
C THR A 303 -23.46 9.18 -8.19
N LEU A 304 -23.55 7.95 -7.65
CA LEU A 304 -22.76 6.79 -8.07
C LEU A 304 -23.66 5.55 -8.13
N THR A 305 -23.60 4.87 -9.27
CA THR A 305 -24.02 3.46 -9.40
C THR A 305 -22.76 2.62 -9.51
N ILE A 306 -22.61 1.66 -8.60
CA ILE A 306 -21.42 0.80 -8.56
C ILE A 306 -21.85 -0.68 -8.51
N SER A 307 -21.32 -1.50 -9.43
CA SER A 307 -21.68 -2.92 -9.53
C SER A 307 -20.45 -3.77 -9.86
N ASN A 308 -20.50 -5.05 -9.49
CA ASN A 308 -19.47 -6.03 -9.84
C ASN A 308 -18.03 -5.52 -9.57
N THR A 309 -17.82 -4.79 -8.48
CA THR A 309 -16.61 -4.00 -8.26
C THR A 309 -15.93 -4.38 -6.95
N ARG A 310 -14.59 -4.46 -6.99
CA ARG A 310 -13.72 -4.66 -5.83
C ARG A 310 -13.10 -3.33 -5.43
N VAL A 311 -13.14 -3.00 -4.13
CA VAL A 311 -12.54 -1.80 -3.54
C VAL A 311 -11.68 -2.27 -2.37
N GLU A 312 -10.37 -2.36 -2.56
CA GLU A 312 -9.48 -3.17 -1.72
C GLU A 312 -8.25 -2.38 -1.23
N ASN A 313 -7.76 -2.68 -0.02
CA ASN A 313 -6.47 -2.17 0.47
C ASN A 313 -6.38 -0.64 0.56
N HIS A 314 -7.28 0.00 1.26
CA HIS A 314 -7.24 1.46 1.48
C HIS A 314 -6.80 1.81 2.91
N SER A 315 -5.91 2.79 3.07
CA SER A 315 -5.38 3.13 4.40
C SER A 315 -6.40 3.85 5.30
N LEU A 316 -7.43 4.47 4.73
CA LEU A 316 -8.53 5.07 5.49
C LEU A 316 -9.84 4.32 5.24
N ALA A 317 -10.44 4.45 4.07
CA ALA A 317 -11.76 3.87 3.79
C ALA A 317 -11.87 3.36 2.35
N GLY A 318 -12.62 2.27 2.14
CA GLY A 318 -12.96 1.82 0.80
C GLY A 318 -13.90 2.80 0.12
N VAL A 319 -15.07 3.05 0.71
CA VAL A 319 -16.05 4.02 0.21
C VAL A 319 -16.41 5.02 1.30
N LEU A 320 -16.18 6.30 1.03
CA LEU A 320 -16.55 7.43 1.88
C LEU A 320 -17.66 8.23 1.21
N GLY A 321 -18.91 8.07 1.66
CA GLY A 321 -20.06 8.85 1.24
C GLY A 321 -20.33 9.99 2.22
N GLN A 322 -20.40 11.23 1.74
CA GLN A 322 -20.69 12.40 2.56
C GLN A 322 -21.86 13.19 1.97
N GLY A 323 -23.04 13.05 2.56
CA GLY A 323 -24.26 13.71 2.10
C GLY A 323 -24.71 13.32 0.68
N SER A 324 -24.26 12.17 0.19
CA SER A 324 -24.34 11.76 -1.21
C SER A 324 -25.37 10.65 -1.45
N SER A 325 -25.36 10.09 -2.65
CA SER A 325 -26.25 8.99 -3.02
C SER A 325 -25.48 7.90 -3.77
N ILE A 326 -25.51 6.68 -3.23
CA ILE A 326 -24.82 5.52 -3.81
C ILE A 326 -25.79 4.35 -3.92
N VAL A 327 -25.81 3.73 -5.09
CA VAL A 327 -26.48 2.44 -5.33
C VAL A 327 -25.41 1.41 -5.69
N GLY A 328 -25.25 0.41 -4.84
CA GLY A 328 -24.24 -0.64 -4.97
C GLY A 328 -24.83 -2.05 -5.07
N ASP A 329 -24.29 -2.90 -5.93
CA ASP A 329 -24.65 -4.31 -6.02
C ASP A 329 -23.42 -5.16 -6.39
N ASN A 330 -23.31 -6.37 -5.86
CA ASN A 330 -22.17 -7.25 -6.10
C ASN A 330 -20.81 -6.60 -5.77
N LEU A 331 -20.67 -6.00 -4.59
CA LEU A 331 -19.42 -5.37 -4.18
C LEU A 331 -18.62 -6.27 -3.22
N LEU A 332 -17.33 -6.28 -3.39
CA LEU A 332 -16.38 -6.61 -2.33
C LEU A 332 -15.67 -5.32 -1.91
N VAL A 333 -15.80 -4.95 -0.63
CA VAL A 333 -15.01 -3.85 -0.04
C VAL A 333 -14.28 -4.41 1.16
N ASP A 334 -12.94 -4.35 1.13
CA ASP A 334 -12.16 -5.03 2.15
C ASP A 334 -10.84 -4.34 2.49
N ASN A 335 -10.24 -4.81 3.59
CA ASN A 335 -8.90 -4.46 4.06
C ASN A 335 -8.65 -2.95 4.12
N CYS A 336 -9.47 -2.24 4.90
CA CYS A 336 -9.41 -0.79 5.06
C CYS A 336 -8.98 -0.39 6.48
N GLY A 337 -8.10 0.61 6.60
CA GLY A 337 -7.49 0.99 7.88
C GLY A 337 -8.48 1.56 8.91
N THR A 338 -9.49 2.28 8.47
CA THR A 338 -10.55 2.81 9.36
C THR A 338 -11.85 2.05 9.19
N ALA A 339 -12.38 1.95 7.96
CA ALA A 339 -13.64 1.26 7.69
C ALA A 339 -13.75 0.90 6.20
N THR A 340 -14.46 -0.17 5.87
CA THR A 340 -14.80 -0.47 4.47
C THR A 340 -15.76 0.58 3.91
N ILE A 341 -16.78 0.97 4.69
CA ILE A 341 -17.76 2.00 4.32
C ILE A 341 -17.92 3.02 5.43
N VAL A 342 -17.80 4.30 5.06
CA VAL A 342 -18.15 5.44 5.90
C VAL A 342 -19.25 6.23 5.21
N LEU A 343 -20.45 6.27 5.80
CA LEU A 343 -21.58 7.08 5.35
C LEU A 343 -21.84 8.15 6.40
N GLN A 344 -21.37 9.37 6.13
CA GLN A 344 -21.45 10.49 7.06
C GLN A 344 -22.22 11.67 6.46
N TYR A 345 -22.71 12.56 7.33
CA TYR A 345 -23.48 13.73 6.90
C TYR A 345 -24.73 13.33 6.08
N GLY A 346 -25.42 12.25 6.51
CA GLY A 346 -26.65 11.77 5.87
C GLY A 346 -26.49 11.30 4.43
N GLY A 347 -27.56 11.37 3.66
CA GLY A 347 -27.58 10.92 2.25
C GLY A 347 -28.56 9.77 1.98
N ARG A 348 -28.39 9.09 0.84
CA ARG A 348 -29.20 7.95 0.39
C ARG A 348 -28.31 6.83 -0.12
N TYR A 349 -28.37 5.68 0.51
CA TYR A 349 -27.47 4.57 0.22
C TYR A 349 -28.24 3.27 0.15
N GLN A 350 -27.98 2.48 -0.88
CA GLN A 350 -28.54 1.15 -1.04
C GLN A 350 -27.44 0.20 -1.51
N PHE A 351 -27.23 -0.89 -0.78
CA PHE A 351 -26.29 -1.95 -1.14
C PHE A 351 -27.01 -3.29 -1.13
N SER A 352 -26.76 -4.10 -2.15
CA SER A 352 -27.30 -5.45 -2.28
C SER A 352 -26.20 -6.45 -2.60
N ASN A 353 -26.39 -7.70 -2.18
CA ASN A 353 -25.54 -8.85 -2.57
C ASN A 353 -24.04 -8.57 -2.44
N SER A 354 -23.63 -7.87 -1.38
CA SER A 354 -22.26 -7.33 -1.24
C SER A 354 -21.60 -7.83 0.04
N THR A 355 -20.27 -7.88 0.03
CA THR A 355 -19.45 -8.27 1.18
C THR A 355 -18.56 -7.09 1.61
N PHE A 356 -18.71 -6.68 2.86
CA PHE A 356 -17.91 -5.67 3.55
C PHE A 356 -17.10 -6.39 4.61
N ALA A 357 -15.87 -6.79 4.25
CA ALA A 357 -15.03 -7.65 5.07
C ALA A 357 -13.75 -6.92 5.48
N ASP A 358 -13.60 -6.62 6.77
CA ASP A 358 -12.45 -5.84 7.20
C ASP A 358 -11.52 -6.59 8.14
N TYR A 359 -10.43 -7.08 7.57
CA TYR A 359 -9.36 -7.81 8.26
C TYR A 359 -8.01 -7.10 8.13
N TYR A 360 -8.02 -5.75 8.13
CA TYR A 360 -6.83 -4.93 7.97
C TYR A 360 -5.66 -5.40 8.81
N ALA A 361 -4.54 -5.71 8.15
CA ALA A 361 -3.41 -6.40 8.76
C ALA A 361 -2.20 -5.48 9.05
N TYR A 362 -2.21 -4.24 8.53
CA TYR A 362 -1.05 -3.32 8.65
C TYR A 362 -1.01 -2.60 9.99
N GLU A 363 -2.16 -2.38 10.61
CA GLU A 363 -2.31 -1.75 11.93
C GLU A 363 -3.49 -2.38 12.69
N SER A 364 -3.53 -2.19 14.00
CA SER A 364 -4.67 -2.62 14.81
C SER A 364 -5.89 -1.75 14.52
N ARG A 365 -6.99 -2.35 14.12
CA ARG A 365 -8.25 -1.64 13.88
C ARG A 365 -8.81 -1.07 15.18
N THR A 366 -9.22 0.18 15.11
CA THR A 366 -9.80 0.94 16.24
C THR A 366 -11.27 1.31 15.99
N THR A 367 -11.80 1.02 14.81
CA THR A 367 -13.15 1.36 14.37
C THR A 367 -13.83 0.17 13.71
N PRO A 368 -15.17 0.08 13.76
CA PRO A 368 -15.96 -0.89 13.01
C PRO A 368 -15.84 -0.73 11.49
N SER A 369 -16.12 -1.80 10.76
CA SER A 369 -16.06 -1.87 9.29
C SER A 369 -17.04 -0.93 8.59
N VAL A 370 -18.23 -0.72 9.16
CA VAL A 370 -19.27 0.15 8.60
C VAL A 370 -19.63 1.25 9.59
N ILE A 371 -19.54 2.49 9.16
CA ILE A 371 -19.87 3.68 9.95
C ILE A 371 -21.07 4.40 9.31
N LEU A 372 -22.15 4.61 10.07
CA LEU A 372 -23.38 5.24 9.62
C LEU A 372 -23.66 6.46 10.48
N SER A 373 -23.59 7.67 9.89
CA SER A 373 -23.81 8.93 10.61
C SER A 373 -24.74 9.90 9.89
N ASN A 374 -25.63 10.54 10.62
CA ASN A 374 -26.41 11.68 10.13
C ASN A 374 -25.76 13.03 10.49
N ALA A 375 -24.49 13.02 10.85
CA ALA A 375 -23.73 14.20 11.26
C ALA A 375 -22.35 14.27 10.60
N TYR A 376 -21.75 15.45 10.65
CA TYR A 376 -20.37 15.72 10.30
C TYR A 376 -19.80 16.80 11.23
N GLY A 377 -18.53 16.67 11.60
CA GLY A 377 -17.87 17.56 12.56
C GLY A 377 -18.15 17.17 14.01
N SER A 378 -17.80 18.03 14.94
CA SER A 378 -17.99 17.78 16.38
C SER A 378 -18.14 19.08 17.16
N GLY A 379 -18.72 18.98 18.37
CA GLY A 379 -18.88 20.13 19.26
C GLY A 379 -19.72 21.26 18.64
N ALA A 380 -19.15 22.49 18.58
CA ALA A 380 -19.83 23.65 18.01
C ALA A 380 -19.92 23.61 16.46
N ASP A 381 -19.07 22.82 15.82
CA ASP A 381 -19.02 22.68 14.36
C ASP A 381 -19.83 21.47 13.86
N LEU A 382 -20.61 20.83 14.74
CA LEU A 382 -21.46 19.70 14.36
C LEU A 382 -22.55 20.13 13.37
N GLN A 383 -22.54 19.56 12.20
CA GLN A 383 -23.54 19.75 11.16
C GLN A 383 -24.40 18.50 11.03
N LEU A 384 -25.70 18.66 10.92
CA LEU A 384 -26.65 17.56 10.76
C LEU A 384 -27.24 17.57 9.37
N ASN A 385 -27.32 16.38 8.76
CA ASN A 385 -28.08 16.14 7.53
C ASN A 385 -28.73 14.76 7.60
N GLY A 386 -29.93 14.62 7.07
CA GLY A 386 -30.69 13.38 7.20
C GLY A 386 -30.07 12.21 6.47
N LEU A 387 -29.79 11.12 7.19
CA LEU A 387 -29.60 9.80 6.60
C LEU A 387 -30.98 9.29 6.15
N GLN A 388 -31.36 9.72 4.94
CA GLN A 388 -32.70 9.46 4.39
C GLN A 388 -32.92 7.98 4.09
N GLN A 389 -31.82 7.28 3.76
CA GLN A 389 -31.81 5.86 3.52
C GLN A 389 -30.39 5.31 3.68
N ALA A 390 -30.25 4.23 4.44
CA ALA A 390 -29.07 3.35 4.43
C ALA A 390 -29.60 1.90 4.48
N THR A 391 -29.72 1.28 3.32
CA THR A 391 -30.34 -0.04 3.16
C THR A 391 -29.30 -1.04 2.69
N PHE A 392 -29.17 -2.14 3.44
CA PHE A 392 -28.29 -3.27 3.09
C PHE A 392 -29.17 -4.52 2.94
N ARG A 393 -29.04 -5.23 1.82
CA ARG A 393 -29.83 -6.42 1.48
C ARG A 393 -28.93 -7.54 0.99
N ASN A 394 -29.11 -8.75 1.49
CA ASN A 394 -28.25 -9.89 1.18
C ASN A 394 -26.75 -9.58 1.37
N CYS A 395 -26.37 -8.78 2.37
CA CYS A 395 -24.99 -8.35 2.56
C CYS A 395 -24.31 -9.06 3.72
N ILE A 396 -23.01 -9.30 3.62
CA ILE A 396 -22.15 -9.69 4.73
C ILE A 396 -21.43 -8.44 5.25
N ILE A 397 -21.49 -8.19 6.58
CA ILE A 397 -20.69 -7.17 7.27
C ILE A 397 -19.95 -7.86 8.40
N TYR A 398 -18.65 -8.09 8.21
CA TYR A 398 -17.84 -8.87 9.13
C TYR A 398 -16.37 -8.43 9.14
N GLY A 399 -15.64 -8.77 10.20
CA GLY A 399 -14.23 -8.41 10.29
C GLY A 399 -13.61 -8.80 11.63
N ASN A 400 -12.38 -8.33 11.85
CA ASN A 400 -11.59 -8.66 13.04
C ASN A 400 -11.63 -7.57 14.13
N TYR A 401 -12.46 -6.53 14.02
CA TYR A 401 -12.60 -5.53 15.07
C TYR A 401 -13.10 -6.16 16.37
N ASN A 402 -12.37 -5.90 17.45
CA ASN A 402 -12.62 -6.42 18.80
C ASN A 402 -12.62 -5.28 19.82
N GLY A 403 -13.27 -4.15 19.49
CA GLY A 403 -13.46 -3.04 20.43
C GLY A 403 -14.24 -3.46 21.68
N ASN A 404 -14.05 -2.72 22.76
CA ASN A 404 -14.71 -2.99 24.06
C ASN A 404 -16.21 -2.66 24.05
N ASP A 405 -16.73 -2.09 22.99
CA ASP A 405 -18.13 -1.84 22.79
C ASP A 405 -18.81 -3.07 22.15
N ALA A 406 -20.03 -3.32 22.50
CA ALA A 406 -20.82 -4.44 21.97
C ALA A 406 -21.30 -4.21 20.53
N SER A 407 -20.84 -3.15 19.85
CA SER A 407 -21.33 -2.74 18.53
C SER A 407 -20.90 -3.68 17.39
N GLY A 408 -19.77 -4.38 17.57
CA GLY A 408 -19.23 -5.25 16.53
C GLY A 408 -18.71 -4.45 15.34
N GLU A 409 -19.05 -4.84 14.10
CA GLU A 409 -18.54 -4.24 12.87
C GLU A 409 -19.41 -3.10 12.31
N ILE A 410 -20.39 -2.59 13.08
CA ILE A 410 -21.26 -1.50 12.65
C ILE A 410 -21.33 -0.43 13.72
N LEU A 411 -20.90 0.81 13.39
CA LEU A 411 -21.08 1.99 14.23
C LEU A 411 -22.33 2.75 13.83
N PHE A 412 -23.28 2.91 14.76
CA PHE A 412 -24.48 3.72 14.62
C PHE A 412 -24.25 5.08 15.30
N ASP A 413 -23.80 6.07 14.54
CA ASP A 413 -23.55 7.44 15.00
C ASP A 413 -24.79 8.31 14.73
N TYR A 414 -25.75 8.20 15.64
CA TYR A 414 -27.04 8.87 15.54
C TYR A 414 -27.07 10.17 16.34
N HIS A 415 -27.45 11.26 15.70
CA HIS A 415 -27.71 12.55 16.33
C HIS A 415 -29.16 12.98 16.15
N ASN A 416 -29.81 13.43 17.26
CA ASN A 416 -31.17 13.94 17.23
C ASN A 416 -31.28 15.21 16.39
N GLY A 417 -32.38 15.38 15.65
CA GLY A 417 -32.66 16.58 14.86
C GLY A 417 -32.65 16.39 13.37
N ALA A 418 -32.17 15.24 12.88
CA ALA A 418 -32.24 14.85 11.46
C ALA A 418 -32.64 13.39 11.31
N PRO A 419 -33.28 13.00 10.19
CA PRO A 419 -33.67 11.60 9.91
C PRO A 419 -32.47 10.64 10.02
N TYR A 420 -32.76 9.40 10.46
CA TYR A 420 -31.79 8.33 10.54
C TYR A 420 -32.46 6.99 10.18
N ASN A 421 -32.54 6.69 8.89
CA ASN A 421 -33.29 5.53 8.37
C ASN A 421 -32.28 4.46 7.93
N VAL A 422 -32.08 3.45 8.76
CA VAL A 422 -31.19 2.32 8.52
C VAL A 422 -32.01 1.03 8.45
N VAL A 423 -31.71 0.17 7.49
CA VAL A 423 -32.33 -1.15 7.31
C VAL A 423 -31.28 -2.17 6.88
N PHE A 424 -31.24 -3.30 7.58
CA PHE A 424 -30.56 -4.52 7.15
C PHE A 424 -31.60 -5.60 6.91
N ASP A 425 -31.58 -6.23 5.74
CA ASP A 425 -32.56 -7.25 5.36
C ASP A 425 -31.84 -8.46 4.75
N HIS A 426 -32.06 -9.65 5.29
CA HIS A 426 -31.36 -10.89 4.91
C HIS A 426 -29.85 -10.74 4.89
N CYS A 427 -29.25 -10.09 5.90
CA CYS A 427 -27.81 -9.86 6.01
C CYS A 427 -27.16 -10.80 7.04
N LEU A 428 -25.86 -11.07 6.89
CA LEU A 428 -25.02 -11.68 7.91
C LEU A 428 -24.16 -10.60 8.55
N LEU A 429 -24.39 -10.33 9.84
CA LEU A 429 -23.85 -9.18 10.55
C LEU A 429 -23.06 -9.60 11.80
N LYS A 430 -21.85 -9.03 11.98
CA LYS A 430 -21.17 -9.04 13.26
C LYS A 430 -21.54 -7.79 14.04
N SER A 431 -22.68 -7.84 14.75
CA SER A 431 -23.18 -6.73 15.57
C SER A 431 -24.23 -7.18 16.56
N THR A 432 -24.15 -6.68 17.79
CA THR A 432 -25.21 -6.83 18.80
C THR A 432 -26.24 -5.70 18.77
N LEU A 433 -25.91 -4.57 18.15
CA LEU A 433 -26.74 -3.36 18.08
C LEU A 433 -27.59 -3.28 16.81
N ALA A 434 -27.40 -4.19 15.86
CA ALA A 434 -28.15 -4.18 14.61
C ALA A 434 -29.64 -4.58 14.77
N ALA A 435 -30.03 -5.25 15.86
CA ALA A 435 -31.37 -5.81 16.06
C ALA A 435 -32.55 -4.85 15.82
N PRO A 436 -32.50 -3.55 16.20
CA PRO A 436 -33.59 -2.62 15.91
C PRO A 436 -33.80 -2.29 14.42
N PHE A 437 -32.74 -2.57 13.60
CA PHE A 437 -32.68 -2.25 12.17
C PHE A 437 -32.68 -3.48 11.27
N ALA A 438 -32.65 -4.68 11.88
CA ALA A 438 -32.43 -5.95 11.18
C ALA A 438 -33.76 -6.73 10.99
N THR A 439 -33.97 -7.21 9.76
CA THR A 439 -35.03 -8.13 9.38
C THR A 439 -34.40 -9.37 8.74
N SER A 440 -34.82 -10.57 9.19
CA SER A 440 -34.31 -11.85 8.65
C SER A 440 -32.80 -11.97 8.58
N CYS A 441 -32.07 -11.29 9.46
CA CYS A 441 -30.62 -11.29 9.47
C CYS A 441 -30.03 -12.39 10.36
N ILE A 442 -28.88 -12.90 9.96
CA ILE A 442 -28.01 -13.76 10.77
C ILE A 442 -27.04 -12.84 11.53
N THR A 443 -27.02 -12.94 12.86
CA THR A 443 -26.14 -12.07 13.67
C THR A 443 -25.08 -12.89 14.42
N ASN A 444 -23.86 -12.37 14.45
CA ASN A 444 -22.73 -12.89 15.23
C ASN A 444 -22.38 -14.36 14.95
N GLN A 445 -22.68 -14.86 13.76
CA GLN A 445 -22.19 -16.12 13.24
C GLN A 445 -21.04 -15.86 12.28
N ASP A 446 -19.97 -16.64 12.38
CA ASP A 446 -18.83 -16.57 11.49
C ASP A 446 -19.25 -16.88 10.05
N PRO A 447 -19.02 -16.00 9.06
CA PRO A 447 -19.33 -16.26 7.65
C PRO A 447 -18.53 -17.43 7.08
N GLN A 448 -17.46 -17.86 7.74
CA GLN A 448 -16.54 -18.93 7.33
C GLN A 448 -15.91 -18.64 5.96
N PHE A 449 -15.27 -17.49 5.84
CA PHE A 449 -14.44 -17.18 4.67
C PHE A 449 -13.35 -18.24 4.46
N THR A 450 -12.99 -18.50 3.22
CA THR A 450 -11.96 -19.48 2.84
C THR A 450 -10.62 -19.15 3.47
N ASP A 451 -10.14 -17.93 3.29
CA ASP A 451 -8.95 -17.39 3.97
C ASP A 451 -8.97 -15.86 4.04
N ALA A 452 -9.54 -15.30 5.09
CA ALA A 452 -9.61 -13.87 5.29
C ALA A 452 -8.23 -13.19 5.42
N THR A 453 -7.18 -13.93 5.81
CA THR A 453 -5.82 -13.39 5.92
C THR A 453 -5.13 -13.25 4.57
N ALA A 454 -5.52 -14.08 3.60
CA ALA A 454 -5.11 -13.98 2.21
C ALA A 454 -6.05 -13.12 1.37
N GLN A 455 -7.06 -12.49 1.99
CA GLN A 455 -8.12 -11.70 1.33
C GLN A 455 -9.01 -12.56 0.40
N ASP A 456 -9.12 -13.86 0.71
CA ASP A 456 -10.06 -14.75 0.03
C ASP A 456 -11.37 -14.82 0.83
N TYR A 457 -12.36 -14.05 0.39
CA TYR A 457 -13.68 -13.92 1.01
C TYR A 457 -14.74 -14.82 0.40
N HIS A 458 -14.36 -15.80 -0.40
CA HIS A 458 -15.25 -16.89 -0.76
C HIS A 458 -15.68 -17.67 0.48
N LEU A 459 -16.83 -18.28 0.43
CA LEU A 459 -17.40 -18.98 1.58
C LEU A 459 -17.10 -20.49 1.50
N LYS A 460 -16.77 -21.06 2.65
CA LYS A 460 -16.70 -22.53 2.79
C LYS A 460 -18.09 -23.13 2.67
N ALA A 461 -18.19 -24.38 2.22
CA ALA A 461 -19.44 -25.12 2.05
C ALA A 461 -20.30 -25.26 3.32
N THR A 462 -19.73 -24.95 4.50
CA THR A 462 -20.41 -24.95 5.80
C THR A 462 -20.86 -23.57 6.27
N SER A 463 -20.74 -22.55 5.42
CA SER A 463 -21.11 -21.16 5.77
C SER A 463 -22.59 -21.04 6.12
N PRO A 464 -22.92 -20.30 7.19
CA PRO A 464 -24.31 -20.00 7.52
C PRO A 464 -24.99 -19.04 6.53
N ALA A 465 -24.26 -18.43 5.61
CA ALA A 465 -24.78 -17.49 4.61
C ALA A 465 -25.41 -18.20 3.39
N ILE A 466 -25.13 -19.49 3.19
CA ILE A 466 -25.56 -20.24 2.00
C ILE A 466 -27.08 -20.37 1.95
N ALA A 467 -27.67 -20.01 0.82
CA ALA A 467 -29.11 -20.07 0.54
C ALA A 467 -29.98 -19.36 1.60
N GLN A 468 -29.46 -18.28 2.21
CA GLN A 468 -30.19 -17.48 3.21
C GLN A 468 -30.57 -16.09 2.71
N GLY A 469 -30.18 -15.72 1.50
CA GLY A 469 -30.58 -14.46 0.88
C GLY A 469 -32.03 -14.51 0.35
N ASP A 470 -32.64 -13.32 0.24
CA ASP A 470 -33.96 -13.18 -0.39
C ASP A 470 -33.80 -13.04 -1.91
N PRO A 471 -34.43 -13.92 -2.70
CA PRO A 471 -34.35 -13.86 -4.17
C PRO A 471 -34.92 -12.54 -4.76
N SER A 472 -35.81 -11.84 -4.06
CA SER A 472 -36.37 -10.56 -4.53
C SER A 472 -35.33 -9.42 -4.54
N PHE A 473 -34.18 -9.60 -3.90
CA PHE A 473 -33.10 -8.63 -3.85
C PHE A 473 -32.00 -8.90 -4.90
N ILE A 474 -32.15 -9.96 -5.70
CA ILE A 474 -31.26 -10.22 -6.82
C ILE A 474 -31.58 -9.21 -7.94
N THR A 475 -30.69 -8.27 -8.20
CA THR A 475 -30.77 -7.31 -9.32
C THR A 475 -29.88 -7.69 -10.48
N LEU A 476 -28.76 -8.38 -10.18
CA LEU A 476 -27.83 -8.94 -11.15
C LEU A 476 -27.90 -10.46 -11.13
N PRO A 477 -27.92 -11.13 -12.31
CA PRO A 477 -28.12 -12.58 -12.39
C PRO A 477 -26.92 -13.39 -11.90
N ASN A 478 -25.73 -12.80 -11.91
CA ASN A 478 -24.47 -13.44 -11.54
C ASN A 478 -23.88 -12.78 -10.30
N ASP A 479 -22.99 -13.48 -9.63
CA ASP A 479 -22.19 -13.01 -8.51
C ASP A 479 -20.91 -12.24 -8.99
N LEU A 480 -20.06 -11.86 -8.05
CA LEU A 480 -18.83 -11.08 -8.35
C LEU A 480 -17.78 -11.88 -9.16
N ASP A 481 -17.85 -13.21 -9.17
CA ASP A 481 -17.01 -14.07 -10.02
C ASP A 481 -17.71 -14.49 -11.34
N ASN A 482 -18.83 -13.80 -11.65
CA ASN A 482 -19.64 -14.08 -12.84
C ASN A 482 -20.32 -15.46 -12.83
N HIS A 483 -20.50 -16.08 -11.65
CA HIS A 483 -21.26 -17.31 -11.51
C HIS A 483 -22.76 -17.02 -11.31
N PRO A 484 -23.68 -17.81 -11.90
CA PRO A 484 -25.11 -17.61 -11.72
C PRO A 484 -25.52 -17.69 -10.24
N ARG A 485 -26.33 -16.72 -9.77
CA ARG A 485 -26.87 -16.76 -8.42
C ARG A 485 -27.90 -17.87 -8.24
N ALA A 486 -27.76 -18.61 -7.14
CA ALA A 486 -28.73 -19.62 -6.73
C ALA A 486 -30.07 -19.01 -6.28
N ILE A 487 -31.10 -19.84 -6.16
CA ILE A 487 -32.41 -19.44 -5.63
C ILE A 487 -32.82 -20.42 -4.52
N PRO A 488 -32.82 -20.03 -3.25
CA PRO A 488 -32.38 -18.73 -2.68
C PRO A 488 -30.89 -18.47 -2.86
N PRO A 489 -30.44 -17.18 -2.99
CA PRO A 489 -29.05 -16.87 -3.17
C PRO A 489 -28.25 -17.02 -1.86
N THR A 490 -26.95 -17.14 -1.99
CA THR A 490 -26.02 -16.96 -0.88
C THR A 490 -25.97 -15.48 -0.50
N ILE A 491 -25.93 -15.17 0.80
CA ILE A 491 -25.73 -13.79 1.29
C ILE A 491 -24.27 -13.38 0.98
N GLY A 492 -24.07 -12.18 0.41
CA GLY A 492 -22.78 -11.62 0.09
C GLY A 492 -22.47 -11.57 -1.40
N ALA A 493 -21.22 -11.21 -1.72
CA ALA A 493 -20.77 -10.99 -3.09
C ALA A 493 -20.57 -12.27 -3.91
N PHE A 494 -20.40 -13.43 -3.25
CA PHE A 494 -20.02 -14.69 -3.89
C PHE A 494 -21.08 -15.79 -3.64
N GLU A 495 -21.40 -16.56 -4.68
CA GLU A 495 -22.10 -17.81 -4.53
C GLU A 495 -21.14 -18.94 -4.14
N VAL A 496 -21.64 -19.90 -3.38
CA VAL A 496 -20.91 -21.14 -3.16
C VAL A 496 -21.27 -22.09 -4.29
N GLY A 497 -20.32 -22.38 -5.16
CA GLY A 497 -20.51 -23.32 -6.26
C GLY A 497 -20.98 -24.69 -5.74
N SER A 498 -21.98 -25.28 -6.39
CA SER A 498 -22.17 -26.74 -6.31
C SER A 498 -20.92 -27.35 -6.94
N GLU A 499 -20.03 -27.93 -6.14
CA GLU A 499 -18.96 -28.76 -6.69
C GLU A 499 -19.59 -29.76 -7.67
N ASP A 500 -19.15 -29.72 -8.94
CA ASP A 500 -19.41 -30.75 -9.92
C ASP A 500 -18.73 -32.10 -9.55
#